data_530d6c44caecbaf47f50404bc0a750dc
#
_entry.id   530d6c44caecbaf47f50404bc0a750dc
#
_cell.length_a   1.000
_cell.length_b   1.000
_cell.length_c   1.000
_cell.angle_alpha   90.00
_cell.angle_beta   90.00
_cell.angle_gamma   90.00
#
_symmetry.space_group_name_H-M   'P 1'
#
loop_
_entity.id
_entity.type
_entity.pdbx_description
1 polymer ?
#
loop_
_entity_poly.entity_id
_entity_poly.type
_entity_poly.pdbx_seq_one_letter_code
_entity_poly.pdbx_strand_id
1 'polypeptide(L)'
;MGRKKNSKRHDYAPLTRITEPMVREHGVLRTATWSEALARAAAGFQSVKDAYGPDAIGFFSCSKSTNELNFIVQKFARAVIGSNNIDSCNRT
;
A
#
# COMPACT_ATOMS: atom_id res chain seq x y z
N MET A 1 -33.52 13.62 17.23
CA MET A 1 -32.56 14.04 17.21
C MET A 1 -31.39 13.44 16.66
N GLY A 2 -31.08 12.33 16.49
CA GLY A 2 -29.91 11.78 15.91
C GLY A 2 -29.64 12.14 14.51
N ARG A 3 -30.41 13.00 13.97
CA ARG A 3 -30.27 13.36 12.66
C ARG A 3 -29.00 13.99 12.36
N LYS A 4 -28.37 14.63 13.29
CA LYS A 4 -27.17 15.30 13.04
C LYS A 4 -26.12 14.41 12.55
N LYS A 5 -26.00 13.20 13.00
CA LYS A 5 -24.99 12.34 12.54
C LYS A 5 -25.15 12.03 11.11
N ASN A 6 -26.35 11.82 10.69
CA ASN A 6 -26.58 11.53 9.32
C ASN A 6 -26.24 12.71 8.45
N SER A 7 -26.54 13.88 8.93
CA SER A 7 -26.21 15.04 8.20
C SER A 7 -24.75 15.15 7.98
N LYS A 8 -23.97 14.84 9.00
CA LYS A 8 -22.59 14.90 8.87
C LYS A 8 -22.09 13.99 7.81
N ARG A 9 -22.59 12.82 7.69
CA ARG A 9 -22.16 11.93 6.66
C ARG A 9 -22.47 12.47 5.31
N HIS A 10 -23.57 13.14 5.16
CA HIS A 10 -23.94 13.69 3.88
C HIS A 10 -23.13 14.93 3.54
N ASP A 11 -22.55 15.55 4.54
CA ASP A 11 -21.76 16.73 4.30
C ASP A 11 -20.41 16.45 3.73
N TYR A 12 -19.96 15.21 3.78
CA TYR A 12 -18.67 14.87 3.19
C TYR A 12 -18.78 14.98 1.70
N ALA A 13 -17.83 15.66 1.11
CA ALA A 13 -17.76 15.70 -0.34
C ALA A 13 -17.50 14.29 -0.86
N PRO A 14 -18.04 13.95 -2.00
CA PRO A 14 -17.76 12.65 -2.57
C PRO A 14 -16.26 12.50 -2.81
N LEU A 15 -15.74 11.37 -2.43
CA LEU A 15 -14.32 11.10 -2.65
C LEU A 15 -14.10 10.77 -4.11
N THR A 16 -13.07 11.37 -4.67
CA THR A 16 -12.69 11.09 -6.04
C THR A 16 -11.65 9.99 -6.05
N ARG A 17 -11.90 8.94 -6.81
CA ARG A 17 -10.96 7.85 -6.88
C ARG A 17 -9.77 8.27 -7.71
N ILE A 18 -8.59 7.98 -7.20
CA ILE A 18 -7.37 8.26 -7.92
C ILE A 18 -7.26 7.27 -9.07
N THR A 19 -7.07 7.77 -10.27
CA THR A 19 -6.99 6.91 -11.45
C THR A 19 -5.57 6.81 -11.99
N GLU A 20 -4.64 7.59 -11.46
CA GLU A 20 -3.26 7.55 -11.88
C GLU A 20 -2.37 7.48 -10.65
N PRO A 21 -1.22 6.83 -10.77
CA PRO A 21 -0.32 6.74 -9.62
C PRO A 21 0.23 8.12 -9.27
N MET A 22 0.64 8.26 -8.02
CA MET A 22 1.18 9.51 -7.54
C MET A 22 2.45 9.23 -6.76
N VAL A 23 3.39 10.16 -6.83
CA VAL A 23 4.63 10.08 -6.07
C VAL A 23 4.78 11.36 -5.28
N ARG A 24 5.46 11.25 -4.13
CA ARG A 24 5.70 12.42 -3.31
C ARG A 24 7.03 13.02 -3.67
N GLU A 25 7.02 14.33 -3.91
CA GLU A 25 8.24 15.02 -4.26
C GLU A 25 8.23 16.32 -3.50
N HIS A 26 9.28 16.58 -2.72
CA HIS A 26 9.39 17.78 -1.89
C HIS A 26 8.17 17.94 -0.98
N GLY A 27 7.66 16.82 -0.46
CA GLY A 27 6.55 16.85 0.47
C GLY A 27 5.17 16.95 -0.17
N VAL A 28 5.09 17.00 -1.48
CA VAL A 28 3.82 17.15 -2.19
C VAL A 28 3.61 15.96 -3.12
N LEU A 29 2.38 15.44 -3.11
CA LEU A 29 2.04 14.35 -4.03
C LEU A 29 1.78 14.93 -5.41
N ARG A 30 2.35 14.32 -6.42
CA ARG A 30 2.10 14.70 -7.81
C ARG A 30 1.79 13.47 -8.63
N THR A 31 1.08 13.67 -9.71
CA THR A 31 0.75 12.59 -10.63
C THR A 31 2.03 12.11 -11.33
N ALA A 32 2.13 10.81 -11.49
CA ALA A 32 3.30 10.19 -12.11
C ALA A 32 2.84 9.10 -13.07
N THR A 33 3.75 8.66 -13.92
CA THR A 33 3.46 7.52 -14.78
C THR A 33 3.65 6.24 -13.95
N TRP A 34 3.08 5.15 -14.44
CA TRP A 34 3.25 3.87 -13.77
C TRP A 34 4.72 3.47 -13.71
N SER A 35 5.47 3.73 -14.80
CA SER A 35 6.89 3.42 -14.81
C SER A 35 7.64 4.16 -13.71
N GLU A 36 7.33 5.44 -13.55
CA GLU A 36 7.99 6.24 -12.54
C GLU A 36 7.59 5.80 -11.13
N ALA A 37 6.31 5.54 -10.92
CA ALA A 37 5.84 5.14 -9.61
C ALA A 37 6.42 3.79 -9.20
N LEU A 38 6.47 2.84 -10.11
CA LEU A 38 7.03 1.53 -9.82
C LEU A 38 8.54 1.61 -9.58
N ALA A 39 9.23 2.45 -10.34
CA ALA A 39 10.66 2.63 -10.14
C ALA A 39 10.94 3.24 -8.76
N ARG A 40 10.11 4.20 -8.33
CA ARG A 40 10.25 4.80 -7.02
C ARG A 40 10.03 3.78 -5.92
N ALA A 41 8.98 2.95 -6.07
CA ALA A 41 8.69 1.92 -5.08
C ALA A 41 9.81 0.91 -5.00
N ALA A 42 10.31 0.47 -6.15
CA ALA A 42 11.40 -0.50 -6.18
C ALA A 42 12.66 0.07 -5.55
N ALA A 43 12.98 1.33 -5.84
CA ALA A 43 14.14 1.97 -5.26
C ALA A 43 14.00 2.10 -3.74
N GLY A 44 12.80 2.38 -3.25
CA GLY A 44 12.56 2.47 -1.83
C GLY A 44 12.75 1.14 -1.12
N PHE A 45 12.20 0.06 -1.68
CA PHE A 45 12.41 -1.28 -1.12
C PHE A 45 13.87 -1.65 -1.14
N GLN A 46 14.56 -1.38 -2.24
CA GLN A 46 15.96 -1.74 -2.36
C GLN A 46 16.80 -0.96 -1.34
N SER A 47 16.49 0.31 -1.16
CA SER A 47 17.20 1.15 -0.21
C SER A 47 17.06 0.63 1.21
N VAL A 48 15.85 0.27 1.63
CA VAL A 48 15.62 -0.25 2.97
C VAL A 48 16.29 -1.60 3.13
N LYS A 49 16.19 -2.45 2.12
CA LYS A 49 16.78 -3.77 2.17
C LYS A 49 18.30 -3.68 2.29
N ASP A 50 18.92 -2.77 1.57
CA ASP A 50 20.38 -2.60 1.61
C ASP A 50 20.84 -2.02 2.93
N ALA A 51 20.06 -1.10 3.50
CA ALA A 51 20.46 -0.42 4.72
C ALA A 51 20.20 -1.27 5.97
N TYR A 52 19.08 -1.99 6.00
CA TYR A 52 18.65 -2.66 7.23
C TYR A 52 18.39 -4.15 7.07
N GLY A 53 18.46 -4.66 5.85
CA GLY A 53 18.19 -6.07 5.57
C GLY A 53 16.73 -6.31 5.22
N PRO A 54 16.44 -7.49 4.64
CA PRO A 54 15.07 -7.77 4.17
C PRO A 54 14.05 -7.85 5.30
N ASP A 55 14.47 -8.17 6.52
CA ASP A 55 13.52 -8.29 7.63
C ASP A 55 12.98 -6.96 8.10
N ALA A 56 13.51 -5.85 7.61
CA ALA A 56 12.98 -4.52 7.91
C ALA A 56 11.71 -4.22 7.13
N ILE A 57 11.34 -5.07 6.18
CA ILE A 57 10.16 -4.86 5.35
C ILE A 57 9.09 -5.88 5.73
N GLY A 58 7.90 -5.40 6.02
CA GLY A 58 6.79 -6.26 6.37
C GLY A 58 5.63 -6.05 5.41
N PHE A 59 4.75 -7.04 5.35
CA PHE A 59 3.60 -7.01 4.46
C PHE A 59 2.35 -7.45 5.19
N PHE A 60 1.24 -6.86 4.83
CA PHE A 60 -0.06 -7.36 5.25
C PHE A 60 -0.83 -7.79 4.01
N SER A 61 -1.29 -9.04 4.00
CA SER A 61 -2.27 -9.45 3.01
C SER A 61 -3.63 -9.41 3.70
N CYS A 62 -4.69 -9.59 2.94
CA CYS A 62 -6.01 -9.36 3.49
C CYS A 62 -6.94 -10.54 3.18
N SER A 63 -7.74 -10.91 4.17
CA SER A 63 -8.70 -11.99 3.97
C SER A 63 -9.77 -11.63 2.95
N LYS A 64 -9.95 -10.35 2.70
CA LYS A 64 -10.93 -9.89 1.72
C LYS A 64 -10.35 -9.70 0.33
N SER A 65 -9.08 -10.01 0.14
CA SER A 65 -8.46 -9.99 -1.17
C SER A 65 -8.66 -11.33 -1.86
N THR A 66 -8.33 -11.38 -3.13
CA THR A 66 -8.40 -12.64 -3.86
C THR A 66 -7.26 -13.54 -3.44
N ASN A 67 -7.44 -14.83 -3.67
CA ASN A 67 -6.38 -15.80 -3.38
C ASN A 67 -5.16 -15.52 -4.25
N GLU A 68 -5.38 -15.11 -5.48
CA GLU A 68 -4.29 -14.82 -6.39
C GLU A 68 -3.44 -13.66 -5.88
N LEU A 69 -4.07 -12.62 -5.39
CA LEU A 69 -3.34 -11.48 -4.87
C LEU A 69 -2.53 -11.88 -3.65
N ASN A 70 -3.14 -12.61 -2.73
CA ASN A 70 -2.44 -13.05 -1.53
C ASN A 70 -1.26 -13.95 -1.85
N PHE A 71 -1.41 -14.82 -2.85
CA PHE A 71 -0.33 -15.68 -3.27
C PHE A 71 0.83 -14.86 -3.84
N ILE A 72 0.52 -13.89 -4.69
CA ILE A 72 1.55 -13.08 -5.32
C ILE A 72 2.28 -12.22 -4.31
N VAL A 73 1.56 -11.64 -3.34
CA VAL A 73 2.19 -10.82 -2.31
C VAL A 73 3.13 -11.67 -1.48
N GLN A 74 2.71 -12.87 -1.10
CA GLN A 74 3.56 -13.76 -0.33
C GLN A 74 4.80 -14.16 -1.11
N LYS A 75 4.64 -14.47 -2.38
CA LYS A 75 5.76 -14.83 -3.23
C LYS A 75 6.72 -13.66 -3.39
N PHE A 76 6.19 -12.46 -3.57
CA PHE A 76 7.00 -11.26 -3.69
C PHE A 76 7.80 -11.03 -2.41
N ALA A 77 7.14 -11.16 -1.26
CA ALA A 77 7.81 -10.93 0.01
C ALA A 77 8.97 -11.89 0.21
N ARG A 78 8.75 -13.16 -0.07
CA ARG A 78 9.75 -14.18 0.21
C ARG A 78 10.80 -14.33 -0.87
N ALA A 79 10.39 -14.27 -2.13
CA ALA A 79 11.31 -14.52 -3.24
C ALA A 79 12.05 -13.27 -3.68
N VAL A 80 11.40 -12.13 -3.69
CA VAL A 80 12.00 -10.89 -4.19
C VAL A 80 12.63 -10.09 -3.06
N ILE A 81 11.87 -9.85 -2.01
CA ILE A 81 12.37 -9.06 -0.88
C ILE A 81 13.23 -9.91 0.04
N GLY A 82 12.83 -11.16 0.26
CA GLY A 82 13.57 -12.05 1.15
C GLY A 82 13.06 -11.99 2.59
N SER A 83 11.84 -11.51 2.80
CA SER A 83 11.29 -11.34 4.14
C SER A 83 10.19 -12.37 4.39
N ASN A 84 10.12 -12.87 5.62
CA ASN A 84 9.03 -13.71 6.06
C ASN A 84 8.02 -12.93 6.88
N ASN A 85 8.17 -11.62 6.94
CA ASN A 85 7.28 -10.77 7.72
C ASN A 85 6.01 -10.46 6.95
N ILE A 86 5.14 -11.46 6.86
CA ILE A 86 3.88 -11.29 6.16
C ILE A 86 2.78 -11.92 7.00
N ASP A 87 1.69 -11.22 7.18
CA ASP A 87 0.58 -11.67 7.98
C ASP A 87 -0.72 -11.18 7.36
N SER A 88 -1.82 -11.56 7.97
CA SER A 88 -3.13 -11.24 7.47
C SER A 88 -3.90 -10.42 8.50
N CYS A 89 -4.80 -9.60 8.02
CA CYS A 89 -5.58 -8.75 8.91
C CYS A 89 -6.50 -9.55 9.83
N ASN A 90 -6.82 -10.79 9.49
CA ASN A 90 -7.71 -11.56 10.34
C ASN A 90 -6.99 -12.18 11.52
N ARG A 91 -5.69 -11.95 11.65
CA ARG A 91 -4.96 -12.38 12.82
C ARG A 91 -4.87 -11.32 13.90
N THR A 92 -5.31 -10.13 13.58
CA THR A 92 -5.32 -9.05 14.54
C THR A 92 -6.74 -8.85 15.07
#